data_e8764f9216975f578686ef3aa9300552
#
_entry.id   e8764f9216975f578686ef3aa9300552
#
_cell.length_a   1.000
_cell.length_b   1.000
_cell.length_c   1.000
_cell.angle_alpha   90.00
_cell.angle_beta   90.00
_cell.angle_gamma   90.00
#
_symmetry.space_group_name_H-M   'P 1'
#
loop_
_entity.id
_entity.type
_entity.pdbx_description
1 polymer ?
#
loop_
_entity_poly.entity_id
_entity_poly.type
_entity_poly.pdbx_seq_one_letter_code
_entity_poly.pdbx_strand_id
1 'polypeptide(L)'
;TAAKAGKSVIVMEKTHYAGGNTSVAGGCYNAADPALEAKQEMSPQRRASVDALLAEPVRSKLHGELIQKVKEQLAQYDAKGGKYLFDSVELHALQSWKAGDYAGNLDLVYELAKGAPEMQKELAEMGFKWNSGTEQVVGALWPRSNRASNYKSGVGYIDTFLNEIKTKHLPVTFIMNTAASDILMKDGRAAGVVGTAENGRTFKVLA
;
A
#
# COMPACT_ATOMS: atom_id res chain seq x y z
N THR A 1 12.46 4.16 3.98
CA THR A 1 12.35 3.78 5.41
C THR A 1 13.74 3.59 6.03
N ALA A 2 14.57 2.61 5.63
CA ALA A 2 15.87 2.32 6.26
C ALA A 2 16.83 3.54 6.27
N ALA A 3 16.93 4.27 5.15
CA ALA A 3 17.74 5.48 5.06
C ALA A 3 17.24 6.61 5.99
N LYS A 4 15.92 6.79 6.12
CA LYS A 4 15.33 7.71 7.11
C LYS A 4 15.63 7.31 8.57
N ALA A 5 15.83 6.02 8.82
CA ALA A 5 16.29 5.49 10.11
C ALA A 5 17.81 5.56 10.30
N GLY A 6 18.53 6.30 9.47
CA GLY A 6 19.98 6.54 9.59
C GLY A 6 20.86 5.38 9.10
N LYS A 7 20.30 4.41 8.37
CA LYS A 7 21.08 3.31 7.80
C LYS A 7 21.56 3.66 6.39
N SER A 8 22.81 3.28 6.05
CA SER A 8 23.26 3.29 4.66
C SER A 8 22.48 2.23 3.86
N VAL A 9 22.06 2.58 2.65
CA VAL A 9 21.26 1.71 1.79
C VAL A 9 21.90 1.60 0.42
N ILE A 10 21.99 0.39 -0.11
CA ILE A 10 22.34 0.13 -1.50
C ILE A 10 21.10 -0.44 -2.21
N VAL A 11 20.67 0.22 -3.28
CA VAL A 11 19.61 -0.26 -4.17
C VAL A 11 20.27 -0.79 -5.44
N MET A 12 20.12 -2.07 -5.69
CA MET A 12 20.64 -2.72 -6.89
C MET A 12 19.49 -2.90 -7.88
N GLU A 13 19.64 -2.37 -9.09
CA GLU A 13 18.63 -2.38 -10.14
C GLU A 13 19.23 -2.94 -11.44
N LYS A 14 18.57 -3.94 -12.03
CA LYS A 14 19.05 -4.58 -13.25
C LYS A 14 18.97 -3.71 -14.49
N THR A 15 18.08 -2.71 -14.49
CA THR A 15 17.90 -1.79 -15.61
C THR A 15 18.67 -0.48 -15.39
N HIS A 16 18.65 0.40 -16.37
CA HIS A 16 19.28 1.72 -16.28
C HIS A 16 18.46 2.75 -15.51
N TYR A 17 17.24 2.41 -15.03
CA TYR A 17 16.36 3.30 -14.27
C TYR A 17 15.71 2.58 -13.09
N ALA A 18 15.42 3.31 -12.04
CA ALA A 18 14.70 2.80 -10.88
C ALA A 18 13.18 2.79 -11.12
N GLY A 19 12.49 1.79 -10.56
CA GLY A 19 11.03 1.75 -10.53
C GLY A 19 10.39 0.54 -11.19
N GLY A 20 11.02 -0.05 -12.19
CA GLY A 20 10.56 -1.29 -12.83
C GLY A 20 9.06 -1.29 -13.15
N ASN A 21 8.36 -2.34 -12.77
CA ASN A 21 6.91 -2.48 -12.99
C ASN A 21 6.06 -1.45 -12.24
N THR A 22 6.55 -0.90 -11.13
CA THR A 22 5.82 0.16 -10.41
C THR A 22 5.65 1.40 -11.29
N SER A 23 6.66 1.77 -12.06
CA SER A 23 6.60 2.97 -12.93
C SER A 23 5.50 2.87 -14.00
N VAL A 24 5.18 1.67 -14.48
CA VAL A 24 4.17 1.42 -15.52
C VAL A 24 2.82 0.96 -14.97
N ALA A 25 2.73 0.68 -13.67
CA ALA A 25 1.47 0.33 -13.03
C ALA A 25 0.48 1.51 -13.06
N GLY A 26 -0.82 1.23 -12.93
CA GLY A 26 -1.88 2.25 -13.01
C GLY A 26 -1.87 3.32 -11.93
N GLY A 27 -1.01 3.20 -10.91
CA GLY A 27 -0.79 4.21 -9.88
C GLY A 27 -1.93 4.36 -8.86
N CYS A 28 -2.81 3.37 -8.77
CA CYS A 28 -3.87 3.36 -7.76
C CYS A 28 -3.29 3.04 -6.38
N TYR A 29 -3.78 3.76 -5.39
CA TYR A 29 -3.47 3.54 -3.98
C TYR A 29 -4.75 3.39 -3.17
N ASN A 30 -4.93 2.26 -2.51
CA ASN A 30 -6.11 1.97 -1.71
C ASN A 30 -5.84 2.29 -0.25
N ALA A 31 -6.56 3.27 0.28
CA ALA A 31 -6.56 3.61 1.70
C ALA A 31 -7.95 4.08 2.11
N ALA A 32 -8.40 3.70 3.28
CA ALA A 32 -9.62 4.26 3.85
C ALA A 32 -9.35 5.74 4.22
N ASP A 33 -10.03 6.64 3.53
CA ASP A 33 -9.96 8.09 3.77
C ASP A 33 -11.39 8.65 3.91
N PRO A 34 -11.94 8.62 5.14
CA PRO A 34 -13.33 9.05 5.37
C PRO A 34 -13.62 10.48 4.92
N ALA A 35 -12.63 11.36 4.87
CA ALA A 35 -12.80 12.75 4.45
C ALA A 35 -13.00 12.86 2.93
N LEU A 36 -12.29 12.05 2.13
CA LEU A 36 -12.47 11.99 0.69
C LEU A 36 -13.71 11.19 0.30
N GLU A 37 -13.96 10.10 0.99
CA GLU A 37 -15.10 9.20 0.74
C GLU A 37 -16.42 9.83 1.12
N ALA A 38 -16.44 10.72 2.14
CA ALA A 38 -17.62 11.50 2.50
C ALA A 38 -18.20 12.37 1.35
N LYS A 39 -17.44 12.58 0.28
CA LYS A 39 -17.90 13.26 -0.94
C LYS A 39 -18.73 12.36 -1.87
N GLN A 40 -18.83 11.08 -1.58
CA GLN A 40 -19.60 10.09 -2.33
C GLN A 40 -20.82 9.67 -1.51
N GLU A 41 -21.83 9.12 -2.21
CA GLU A 41 -23.05 8.61 -1.58
C GLU A 41 -22.92 7.13 -1.23
N MET A 42 -23.47 6.74 -0.09
CA MET A 42 -23.70 5.35 0.30
C MET A 42 -24.93 4.82 -0.40
N SER A 43 -24.79 4.21 -1.56
CA SER A 43 -25.93 3.62 -2.25
C SER A 43 -26.53 2.43 -1.48
N PRO A 44 -27.81 2.10 -1.68
CA PRO A 44 -28.42 0.91 -1.07
C PRO A 44 -27.66 -0.38 -1.38
N GLN A 45 -27.11 -0.51 -2.60
CA GLN A 45 -26.33 -1.68 -3.00
C GLN A 45 -25.01 -1.79 -2.25
N ARG A 46 -24.32 -0.65 -2.03
CA ARG A 46 -23.11 -0.59 -1.22
C ARG A 46 -23.41 -0.98 0.23
N ARG A 47 -24.50 -0.44 0.79
CA ARG A 47 -24.90 -0.81 2.14
C ARG A 47 -25.21 -2.30 2.26
N ALA A 48 -25.98 -2.86 1.36
CA ALA A 48 -26.29 -4.27 1.34
C ALA A 48 -25.04 -5.16 1.22
N SER A 49 -24.01 -4.73 0.46
CA SER A 49 -22.76 -5.47 0.35
C SER A 49 -21.96 -5.51 1.65
N VAL A 50 -21.98 -4.42 2.43
CA VAL A 50 -21.36 -4.38 3.76
C VAL A 50 -22.15 -5.24 4.74
N ASP A 51 -23.49 -5.12 4.77
CA ASP A 51 -24.33 -5.93 5.65
C ASP A 51 -24.16 -7.43 5.37
N ALA A 52 -24.08 -7.84 4.09
CA ALA A 52 -23.79 -9.22 3.70
C ALA A 52 -22.40 -9.69 4.16
N LEU A 53 -21.37 -8.84 4.04
CA LEU A 53 -20.03 -9.15 4.55
C LEU A 53 -20.03 -9.38 6.07
N LEU A 54 -20.74 -8.55 6.81
CA LEU A 54 -20.82 -8.62 8.27
C LEU A 54 -21.73 -9.76 8.80
N ALA A 55 -22.53 -10.36 7.93
CA ALA A 55 -23.36 -11.54 8.24
C ALA A 55 -22.64 -12.86 7.98
N GLU A 56 -21.44 -12.86 7.41
CA GLU A 56 -20.69 -14.07 7.11
C GLU A 56 -20.26 -14.82 8.39
N PRO A 57 -20.13 -16.16 8.31
CA PRO A 57 -19.61 -16.96 9.43
C PRO A 57 -18.21 -16.52 9.86
N VAL A 58 -18.02 -16.37 11.16
CA VAL A 58 -16.71 -16.00 11.73
C VAL A 58 -15.70 -17.13 11.48
N ARG A 59 -14.56 -16.81 10.87
CA ARG A 59 -13.52 -17.76 10.47
C ARG A 59 -12.31 -17.78 11.41
N SER A 60 -12.11 -16.71 12.19
CA SER A 60 -11.04 -16.59 13.19
C SER A 60 -11.42 -15.59 14.27
N LYS A 61 -10.67 -15.56 15.37
CA LYS A 61 -10.88 -14.57 16.44
C LYS A 61 -10.78 -13.13 15.90
N LEU A 62 -9.70 -12.79 15.20
CA LEU A 62 -9.51 -11.47 14.62
C LEU A 62 -10.63 -11.12 13.63
N HIS A 63 -11.07 -12.08 12.80
CA HIS A 63 -12.20 -11.84 11.88
C HIS A 63 -13.46 -11.41 12.64
N GLY A 64 -13.80 -12.10 13.74
CA GLY A 64 -14.94 -11.75 14.57
C GLY A 64 -14.81 -10.37 15.23
N GLU A 65 -13.62 -10.02 15.71
CA GLU A 65 -13.31 -8.72 16.29
C GLU A 65 -13.47 -7.58 15.26
N LEU A 66 -12.99 -7.78 14.03
CA LEU A 66 -13.12 -6.79 12.95
C LEU A 66 -14.58 -6.61 12.51
N ILE A 67 -15.34 -7.71 12.38
CA ILE A 67 -16.78 -7.65 12.10
C ILE A 67 -17.51 -6.84 13.18
N GLN A 68 -17.24 -7.12 14.44
CA GLN A 68 -17.88 -6.41 15.55
C GLN A 68 -17.54 -4.92 15.52
N LYS A 69 -16.29 -4.58 15.28
CA LYS A 69 -15.83 -3.19 15.20
C LYS A 69 -16.49 -2.42 14.05
N VAL A 70 -16.62 -3.03 12.88
CA VAL A 70 -17.34 -2.40 11.76
C VAL A 70 -18.82 -2.22 12.08
N LYS A 71 -19.48 -3.18 12.77
CA LYS A 71 -20.87 -3.03 13.20
C LYS A 71 -21.04 -1.83 14.16
N GLU A 72 -20.13 -1.65 15.10
CA GLU A 72 -20.13 -0.50 16.01
C GLU A 72 -19.93 0.84 15.29
N GLN A 73 -19.00 0.87 14.33
CA GLN A 73 -18.76 2.03 13.48
C GLN A 73 -19.97 2.37 12.60
N LEU A 74 -20.63 1.35 12.03
CA LEU A 74 -21.86 1.53 11.25
C LEU A 74 -23.03 2.03 12.11
N ALA A 75 -23.18 1.55 13.33
CA ALA A 75 -24.21 2.05 14.24
C ALA A 75 -24.02 3.55 14.55
N GLN A 76 -22.75 3.98 14.75
CA GLN A 76 -22.43 5.39 14.94
C GLN A 76 -22.66 6.22 13.66
N TYR A 77 -22.34 5.66 12.51
CA TYR A 77 -22.59 6.27 11.20
C TYR A 77 -24.10 6.46 10.96
N ASP A 78 -24.90 5.44 11.22
CA ASP A 78 -26.37 5.49 11.07
C ASP A 78 -26.99 6.52 12.03
N ALA A 79 -26.53 6.58 13.28
CA ALA A 79 -26.97 7.57 14.26
C ALA A 79 -26.68 9.03 13.86
N LYS A 80 -25.68 9.24 12.98
CA LYS A 80 -25.34 10.56 12.40
C LYS A 80 -26.07 10.85 11.08
N GLY A 81 -27.00 10.00 10.68
CA GLY A 81 -27.82 10.15 9.48
C GLY A 81 -27.21 9.60 8.18
N GLY A 82 -26.15 8.85 8.26
CA GLY A 82 -25.53 7.90 7.33
C GLY A 82 -25.82 8.01 5.82
N LYS A 83 -25.56 9.15 5.18
CA LYS A 83 -25.83 9.35 3.74
C LYS A 83 -24.57 9.32 2.86
N TYR A 84 -23.43 9.63 3.44
CA TYR A 84 -22.13 9.60 2.73
C TYR A 84 -21.54 8.19 2.71
N LEU A 85 -20.58 7.95 1.82
CA LEU A 85 -19.91 6.66 1.74
C LEU A 85 -19.19 6.38 3.06
N PHE A 86 -19.56 5.27 3.68
CA PHE A 86 -18.88 4.76 4.87
C PHE A 86 -17.63 3.98 4.47
N ASP A 87 -16.51 4.23 5.09
CA ASP A 87 -15.34 3.37 5.05
C ASP A 87 -14.58 3.39 6.39
N SER A 88 -13.77 2.37 6.60
CA SER A 88 -12.85 2.25 7.72
C SER A 88 -11.71 1.29 7.40
N VAL A 89 -10.66 1.36 8.20
CA VAL A 89 -9.52 0.43 8.13
C VAL A 89 -9.98 -1.02 8.29
N GLU A 90 -10.93 -1.26 9.18
CA GLU A 90 -11.47 -2.60 9.45
C GLU A 90 -12.30 -3.11 8.27
N LEU A 91 -13.13 -2.26 7.67
CA LEU A 91 -13.88 -2.61 6.47
C LEU A 91 -12.92 -2.89 5.30
N HIS A 92 -11.87 -2.07 5.15
CA HIS A 92 -10.83 -2.29 4.15
C HIS A 92 -10.16 -3.67 4.33
N ALA A 93 -9.78 -4.03 5.54
CA ALA A 93 -9.17 -5.33 5.82
C ALA A 93 -10.12 -6.49 5.50
N LEU A 94 -11.38 -6.43 5.95
CA LEU A 94 -12.38 -7.48 5.70
C LEU A 94 -12.64 -7.67 4.20
N GLN A 95 -12.84 -6.60 3.46
CA GLN A 95 -13.07 -6.65 2.02
C GLN A 95 -11.85 -7.15 1.24
N SER A 96 -10.64 -6.75 1.63
CA SER A 96 -9.40 -7.21 1.00
C SER A 96 -9.18 -8.69 1.23
N TRP A 97 -9.44 -9.18 2.45
CA TRP A 97 -9.31 -10.59 2.77
C TRP A 97 -10.35 -11.45 2.03
N LYS A 98 -11.60 -10.96 1.95
CA LYS A 98 -12.65 -11.59 1.15
C LYS A 98 -12.31 -11.65 -0.34
N ALA A 99 -11.79 -10.55 -0.91
CA ALA A 99 -11.38 -10.50 -2.31
C ALA A 99 -10.26 -11.48 -2.66
N GLY A 100 -9.46 -11.87 -1.68
CA GLY A 100 -8.46 -12.95 -1.78
C GLY A 100 -8.98 -14.33 -1.36
N ASP A 101 -10.29 -14.56 -1.44
CA ASP A 101 -10.95 -15.83 -1.09
C ASP A 101 -10.58 -16.36 0.31
N TYR A 102 -10.25 -15.45 1.23
CA TYR A 102 -9.83 -15.76 2.61
C TYR A 102 -8.54 -16.59 2.71
N ALA A 103 -7.77 -16.73 1.63
CA ALA A 103 -6.54 -17.51 1.59
C ALA A 103 -5.35 -16.82 2.27
N GLY A 104 -5.35 -15.48 2.32
CA GLY A 104 -4.28 -14.69 2.92
C GLY A 104 -4.30 -14.71 4.46
N ASN A 105 -3.18 -14.32 5.06
CA ASN A 105 -3.10 -14.09 6.50
C ASN A 105 -3.81 -12.77 6.87
N LEU A 106 -4.91 -12.84 7.62
CA LEU A 106 -5.72 -11.68 7.99
C LEU A 106 -4.95 -10.67 8.85
N ASP A 107 -4.03 -11.11 9.71
CA ASP A 107 -3.22 -10.20 10.52
C ASP A 107 -2.38 -9.28 9.61
N LEU A 108 -1.74 -9.84 8.57
CA LEU A 108 -0.96 -9.07 7.60
C LEU A 108 -1.84 -8.16 6.75
N VAL A 109 -3.02 -8.61 6.34
CA VAL A 109 -3.99 -7.79 5.60
C VAL A 109 -4.46 -6.62 6.46
N TYR A 110 -4.69 -6.84 7.74
CA TYR A 110 -5.09 -5.77 8.66
C TYR A 110 -3.95 -4.79 8.93
N GLU A 111 -2.70 -5.25 9.08
CA GLU A 111 -1.53 -4.37 9.17
C GLU A 111 -1.39 -3.47 7.91
N LEU A 112 -1.57 -4.04 6.72
CA LEU A 112 -1.58 -3.27 5.47
C LEU A 112 -2.69 -2.20 5.48
N ALA A 113 -3.91 -2.58 5.85
CA ALA A 113 -5.05 -1.66 5.88
C ALA A 113 -4.84 -0.51 6.90
N LYS A 114 -4.22 -0.79 8.05
CA LYS A 114 -3.85 0.21 9.06
C LYS A 114 -2.76 1.16 8.57
N GLY A 115 -1.73 0.64 7.93
CA GLY A 115 -0.60 1.43 7.45
C GLY A 115 -0.91 2.26 6.20
N ALA A 116 -1.95 1.90 5.43
CA ALA A 116 -2.25 2.56 4.17
C ALA A 116 -2.58 4.06 4.32
N PRO A 117 -3.44 4.52 5.24
CA PRO A 117 -3.69 5.94 5.44
C PRO A 117 -2.45 6.71 5.94
N GLU A 118 -1.63 6.08 6.78
CA GLU A 118 -0.39 6.69 7.30
C GLU A 118 0.62 6.91 6.16
N MET A 119 0.81 5.90 5.31
CA MET A 119 1.70 6.01 4.15
C MET A 119 1.17 7.02 3.13
N GLN A 120 -0.14 7.13 2.93
CA GLN A 120 -0.75 8.17 2.10
C GLN A 120 -0.38 9.57 2.58
N LYS A 121 -0.44 9.79 3.89
CA LYS A 121 -0.03 11.04 4.53
C LYS A 121 1.48 11.27 4.38
N GLU A 122 2.30 10.26 4.63
CA GLU A 122 3.76 10.36 4.48
C GLU A 122 4.16 10.72 3.04
N LEU A 123 3.50 10.12 2.03
CA LEU A 123 3.71 10.48 0.62
C LEU A 123 3.34 11.95 0.33
N ALA A 124 2.24 12.43 0.90
CA ALA A 124 1.87 13.85 0.76
C ALA A 124 2.90 14.79 1.40
N GLU A 125 3.45 14.43 2.55
CA GLU A 125 4.54 15.17 3.22
C GLU A 125 5.84 15.20 2.38
N MET A 126 6.09 14.14 1.59
CA MET A 126 7.18 14.09 0.61
C MET A 126 6.89 14.87 -0.67
N GLY A 127 5.71 15.48 -0.80
CA GLY A 127 5.30 16.28 -1.95
C GLY A 127 4.47 15.55 -3.00
N PHE A 128 4.04 14.31 -2.74
CA PHE A 128 3.09 13.60 -3.61
C PHE A 128 1.72 14.28 -3.56
N LYS A 129 1.18 14.61 -4.72
CA LYS A 129 -0.11 15.30 -4.82
C LYS A 129 -1.22 14.32 -5.17
N TRP A 130 -2.13 14.12 -4.26
CA TRP A 130 -3.30 13.26 -4.43
C TRP A 130 -4.43 13.96 -5.20
N ASN A 131 -5.26 13.19 -5.87
CA ASN A 131 -6.53 13.67 -6.39
C ASN A 131 -7.47 14.09 -5.24
N SER A 132 -8.45 14.93 -5.55
CA SER A 132 -9.42 15.46 -4.58
C SER A 132 -10.57 14.50 -4.25
N GLY A 133 -10.55 13.27 -4.72
CA GLY A 133 -11.57 12.23 -4.49
C GLY A 133 -11.01 10.83 -4.72
N THR A 134 -11.79 9.84 -4.33
CA THR A 134 -11.49 8.43 -4.54
C THR A 134 -12.35 7.85 -5.67
N GLU A 135 -11.91 6.75 -6.25
CA GLU A 135 -12.62 6.02 -7.31
C GLU A 135 -12.68 4.52 -7.01
N GLN A 136 -13.59 3.83 -7.68
CA GLN A 136 -13.63 2.38 -7.68
C GLN A 136 -12.97 1.87 -8.97
N VAL A 137 -11.80 1.26 -8.83
CA VAL A 137 -11.12 0.64 -9.98
C VAL A 137 -11.73 -0.72 -10.29
N VAL A 138 -11.54 -1.18 -11.53
CA VAL A 138 -12.03 -2.50 -11.97
C VAL A 138 -11.50 -3.60 -11.05
N GLY A 139 -12.40 -4.44 -10.56
CA GLY A 139 -12.11 -5.52 -9.61
C GLY A 139 -12.05 -5.12 -8.14
N ALA A 140 -12.07 -3.83 -7.80
CA ALA A 140 -12.14 -3.40 -6.41
C ALA A 140 -13.55 -3.54 -5.85
N LEU A 141 -13.65 -3.96 -4.59
CA LEU A 141 -14.95 -4.07 -3.89
C LEU A 141 -15.46 -2.72 -3.37
N TRP A 142 -14.59 -1.70 -3.27
CA TRP A 142 -14.93 -0.42 -2.67
C TRP A 142 -14.23 0.75 -3.36
N PRO A 143 -14.84 1.95 -3.43
CA PRO A 143 -14.26 3.11 -4.10
C PRO A 143 -13.29 3.87 -3.19
N ARG A 144 -12.24 3.22 -2.72
CA ARG A 144 -11.16 3.80 -1.88
C ARG A 144 -9.85 4.03 -2.62
N SER A 145 -9.86 3.86 -3.95
CA SER A 145 -8.64 4.05 -4.74
C SER A 145 -8.37 5.53 -4.94
N ASN A 146 -7.21 5.97 -4.53
CA ASN A 146 -6.69 7.31 -4.80
C ASN A 146 -5.56 7.25 -5.83
N ARG A 147 -5.29 8.37 -6.52
CA ARG A 147 -4.23 8.51 -7.53
C ARG A 147 -3.48 9.83 -7.36
N ALA A 148 -2.30 9.89 -7.94
CA ALA A 148 -1.61 11.16 -8.11
C ALA A 148 -2.42 12.09 -9.03
N SER A 149 -2.46 13.38 -8.69
CA SER A 149 -3.14 14.40 -9.52
C SER A 149 -2.34 14.80 -10.76
N ASN A 150 -1.03 14.60 -10.75
CA ASN A 150 -0.09 15.04 -11.78
C ASN A 150 0.64 13.89 -12.50
N TYR A 151 0.35 12.63 -12.18
CA TYR A 151 0.93 11.45 -12.82
C TYR A 151 -0.16 10.49 -13.29
N LYS A 152 0.05 9.85 -14.43
CA LYS A 152 -0.89 8.86 -15.00
C LYS A 152 -0.57 7.42 -14.61
N SER A 153 0.56 7.19 -13.93
CA SER A 153 1.05 5.85 -13.58
C SER A 153 1.77 5.88 -12.24
N GLY A 154 2.28 4.73 -11.83
CA GLY A 154 3.06 4.59 -10.60
C GLY A 154 4.42 5.29 -10.60
N VAL A 155 4.85 5.89 -11.73
CA VAL A 155 6.07 6.70 -11.78
C VAL A 155 6.07 7.83 -10.74
N GLY A 156 4.89 8.36 -10.40
CA GLY A 156 4.76 9.39 -9.35
C GLY A 156 5.30 8.98 -7.99
N TYR A 157 5.16 7.72 -7.61
CA TYR A 157 5.73 7.20 -6.36
C TYR A 157 7.26 7.16 -6.44
N ILE A 158 7.78 6.67 -7.57
CA ILE A 158 9.22 6.57 -7.78
C ILE A 158 9.88 7.94 -7.73
N ASP A 159 9.33 8.91 -8.48
CA ASP A 159 9.82 10.28 -8.50
C ASP A 159 9.77 10.93 -7.11
N THR A 160 8.69 10.70 -6.36
CA THR A 160 8.56 11.20 -4.98
C THR A 160 9.66 10.65 -4.08
N PHE A 161 9.92 9.33 -4.12
CA PHE A 161 10.98 8.72 -3.32
C PHE A 161 12.37 9.18 -3.74
N LEU A 162 12.64 9.25 -5.05
CA LEU A 162 13.93 9.73 -5.56
C LEU A 162 14.18 11.19 -5.17
N ASN A 163 13.14 12.03 -5.25
CA ASN A 163 13.22 13.42 -4.81
C ASN A 163 13.48 13.55 -3.30
N GLU A 164 12.78 12.75 -2.47
CA GLU A 164 13.00 12.72 -1.01
C GLU A 164 14.44 12.32 -0.67
N ILE A 165 14.97 11.26 -1.33
CA ILE A 165 16.36 10.83 -1.17
C ILE A 165 17.32 11.97 -1.48
N LYS A 166 17.11 12.66 -2.60
CA LYS A 166 17.96 13.76 -3.07
C LYS A 166 17.89 14.98 -2.15
N THR A 167 16.68 15.43 -1.82
CA THR A 167 16.47 16.69 -1.07
C THR A 167 16.86 16.56 0.40
N LYS A 168 16.70 15.36 0.98
CA LYS A 168 17.10 15.08 2.37
C LYS A 168 18.52 14.52 2.48
N HIS A 169 19.24 14.41 1.38
CA HIS A 169 20.60 13.82 1.34
C HIS A 169 20.66 12.46 2.04
N LEU A 170 19.65 11.61 1.82
CA LEU A 170 19.59 10.32 2.48
C LEU A 170 20.72 9.40 1.98
N PRO A 171 21.31 8.58 2.86
CA PRO A 171 22.46 7.72 2.53
C PRO A 171 22.01 6.51 1.67
N VAL A 172 21.62 6.77 0.44
CA VAL A 172 21.19 5.77 -0.54
C VAL A 172 22.12 5.81 -1.76
N THR A 173 22.70 4.66 -2.08
CA THR A 173 23.50 4.46 -3.29
C THR A 173 22.75 3.56 -4.25
N PHE A 174 22.63 3.98 -5.53
CA PHE A 174 22.05 3.16 -6.58
C PHE A 174 23.16 2.49 -7.40
N ILE A 175 23.02 1.19 -7.62
CA ILE A 175 23.87 0.41 -8.54
C ILE A 175 22.94 -0.08 -9.67
N MET A 176 22.98 0.65 -10.77
CA MET A 176 22.14 0.39 -11.94
C MET A 176 22.80 -0.63 -12.88
N ASN A 177 22.05 -1.14 -13.86
CA ASN A 177 22.51 -2.15 -14.85
C ASN A 177 23.16 -3.37 -14.18
N THR A 178 22.63 -3.76 -13.00
CA THR A 178 23.19 -4.82 -12.17
C THR A 178 22.09 -5.69 -11.61
N ALA A 179 22.03 -6.92 -12.07
CA ALA A 179 21.07 -7.90 -11.55
C ALA A 179 21.54 -8.50 -10.24
N ALA A 180 20.67 -8.58 -9.25
CA ALA A 180 20.88 -9.42 -8.08
C ALA A 180 20.76 -10.89 -8.51
N SER A 181 21.82 -11.68 -8.36
CA SER A 181 21.89 -13.06 -8.85
C SER A 181 21.86 -14.09 -7.71
N ASP A 182 22.26 -13.71 -6.49
CA ASP A 182 22.27 -14.61 -5.34
C ASP A 182 22.22 -13.84 -4.01
N ILE A 183 21.80 -14.51 -2.96
CA ILE A 183 21.79 -13.98 -1.58
C ILE A 183 22.89 -14.68 -0.79
N LEU A 184 23.79 -13.89 -0.22
CA LEU A 184 24.84 -14.39 0.67
C LEU A 184 24.26 -14.69 2.04
N MET A 185 24.40 -15.93 2.47
CA MET A 185 23.92 -16.38 3.79
C MET A 185 25.11 -16.54 4.75
N LYS A 186 24.92 -16.13 6.00
CA LYS A 186 25.84 -16.38 7.12
C LYS A 186 25.01 -16.75 8.35
N ASP A 187 25.29 -17.89 8.95
CA ASP A 187 24.62 -18.38 10.16
C ASP A 187 23.07 -18.36 10.04
N GLY A 188 22.55 -18.77 8.87
CA GLY A 188 21.12 -18.81 8.59
C GLY A 188 20.45 -17.46 8.32
N ARG A 189 21.23 -16.36 8.22
CA ARG A 189 20.74 -15.00 7.94
C ARG A 189 21.31 -14.49 6.62
N ALA A 190 20.52 -13.65 5.94
CA ALA A 190 21.04 -12.89 4.79
C ALA A 190 22.13 -11.92 5.29
N ALA A 191 23.28 -11.97 4.65
CA ALA A 191 24.48 -11.19 4.99
C ALA A 191 25.03 -10.41 3.78
N GLY A 192 24.29 -10.40 2.68
CA GLY A 192 24.66 -9.66 1.49
C GLY A 192 24.00 -10.22 0.23
N VAL A 193 24.37 -9.64 -0.90
CA VAL A 193 23.85 -9.99 -2.22
C VAL A 193 25.00 -10.07 -3.21
N VAL A 194 24.91 -11.01 -4.17
CA VAL A 194 25.79 -11.05 -5.35
C VAL A 194 25.14 -10.27 -6.47
N GLY A 195 25.85 -9.30 -7.02
CA GLY A 195 25.45 -8.54 -8.20
C GLY A 195 26.20 -8.99 -9.43
N THR A 196 25.49 -9.08 -10.57
CA THR A 196 26.06 -9.30 -11.88
C THR A 196 25.78 -8.11 -12.77
N ALA A 197 26.80 -7.36 -13.13
CA ALA A 197 26.70 -6.21 -14.02
C ALA A 197 26.48 -6.65 -15.47
N GLU A 198 25.98 -5.73 -16.32
CA GLU A 198 25.68 -5.98 -17.72
C GLU A 198 26.87 -6.52 -18.52
N ASN A 199 28.09 -6.14 -18.16
CA ASN A 199 29.32 -6.64 -18.77
C ASN A 199 29.78 -8.02 -18.25
N GLY A 200 28.95 -8.70 -17.45
CA GLY A 200 29.23 -10.01 -16.88
C GLY A 200 30.10 -10.01 -15.62
N ARG A 201 30.57 -8.86 -15.16
CA ARG A 201 31.36 -8.79 -13.90
C ARG A 201 30.46 -9.03 -12.70
N THR A 202 30.90 -9.89 -11.80
CA THR A 202 30.21 -10.14 -10.53
C THR A 202 30.94 -9.46 -9.37
N PHE A 203 30.16 -9.05 -8.36
CA PHE A 203 30.68 -8.50 -7.11
C PHE A 203 29.74 -8.81 -5.95
N LYS A 204 30.22 -8.69 -4.73
CA LYS A 204 29.45 -8.92 -3.51
C LYS A 204 29.18 -7.60 -2.82
N VAL A 205 27.94 -7.38 -2.39
CA VAL A 205 27.56 -6.33 -1.47
C VAL A 205 27.24 -6.99 -0.14
N LEU A 206 27.95 -6.62 0.90
CA LEU A 206 27.75 -7.14 2.27
C LEU A 206 26.83 -6.21 3.06
N ALA A 207 25.98 -6.79 3.94
CA ALA A 207 25.02 -6.08 4.78
C ALA A 207 25.01 -6.65 6.21
#